data_2e01b07a605619535637ad8120028c3b
#
_entry.id   2e01b07a605619535637ad8120028c3b
#
_cell.length_a   1.000
_cell.length_b   1.000
_cell.length_c   1.000
_cell.angle_alpha   90.00
_cell.angle_beta   90.00
_cell.angle_gamma   90.00
#
_symmetry.space_group_name_H-M   'P 1'
#
loop_
_entity.id
_entity.type
_entity.pdbx_description
1 polymer ?
#
loop_
_entity_poly.entity_id
_entity_poly.type
_entity_poly.pdbx_seq_one_letter_code
_entity_poly.pdbx_strand_id
1 'polypeptide(L)'
;MDVKEVAEILLAQDKTVSVAEACTCGLVGYTLGTVPGASRFFPGGVIAYTGGLKQRVLGVPDEVYTTKGSVSREVAIAMARGVLELVGTDYALSTTGVTGPAQGRSGLPIGTFFVGLSVKDGEDTAVEIHVSGDRDATKHGATQAAIDLLGRHLKGA
;
A
#
# COMPACT_ATOMS: atom_id res chain seq x y z
N MET A 1 15.10 0.85 0.98
CA MET A 1 15.32 1.18 2.42
C MET A 1 15.00 -0.04 3.26
N ASP A 2 15.73 -0.31 4.33
CA ASP A 2 15.41 -1.40 5.24
C ASP A 2 14.15 -1.05 6.06
N VAL A 3 13.27 -2.01 6.26
CA VAL A 3 12.06 -1.84 7.08
C VAL A 3 12.38 -1.44 8.53
N LYS A 4 13.51 -1.90 9.07
CA LYS A 4 13.97 -1.51 10.41
C LYS A 4 14.27 -0.02 10.50
N GLU A 5 14.91 0.55 9.48
CA GLU A 5 15.19 1.97 9.40
C GLU A 5 13.90 2.80 9.37
N VAL A 6 12.90 2.36 8.59
CA VAL A 6 11.58 3.00 8.57
C VAL A 6 10.90 2.95 9.94
N ALA A 7 10.95 1.78 10.59
CA ALA A 7 10.38 1.61 11.93
C ALA A 7 11.07 2.48 12.99
N GLU A 8 12.39 2.59 12.93
CA GLU A 8 13.16 3.47 13.85
C GLU A 8 12.72 4.93 13.71
N ILE A 9 12.51 5.42 12.48
CA ILE A 9 12.04 6.79 12.24
C ILE A 9 10.62 6.97 12.78
N LEU A 10 9.69 6.04 12.50
CA LEU A 10 8.32 6.08 13.00
C LEU A 10 8.29 6.11 14.54
N LEU A 11 9.06 5.23 15.17
CA LEU A 11 9.16 5.16 16.64
C LEU A 11 9.75 6.43 17.25
N ALA A 12 10.79 6.99 16.63
CA ALA A 12 11.42 8.22 17.10
C ALA A 12 10.49 9.44 17.00
N GLN A 13 9.58 9.44 16.04
CA GLN A 13 8.60 10.51 15.80
C GLN A 13 7.25 10.26 16.50
N ASP A 14 7.10 9.13 17.20
CA ASP A 14 5.82 8.67 17.77
C ASP A 14 4.69 8.61 16.72
N LYS A 15 5.00 8.08 15.54
CA LYS A 15 4.12 7.99 14.38
C LYS A 15 3.70 6.57 14.08
N THR A 16 2.51 6.45 13.49
CA THR A 16 1.88 5.16 13.17
C THR A 16 1.60 5.03 11.68
N VAL A 17 1.59 3.78 11.20
CA VAL A 17 1.28 3.45 9.80
C VAL A 17 0.30 2.28 9.73
N SER A 18 -0.67 2.36 8.82
CA SER A 18 -1.56 1.26 8.46
C SER A 18 -1.38 0.86 6.99
N VAL A 19 -1.92 -0.30 6.60
CA VAL A 19 -1.78 -0.80 5.24
C VAL A 19 -3.12 -1.25 4.64
N ALA A 20 -3.31 -0.98 3.35
CA ALA A 20 -4.39 -1.50 2.53
C ALA A 20 -3.81 -2.30 1.37
N GLU A 21 -3.92 -3.61 1.42
CA GLU A 21 -3.26 -4.51 0.49
C GLU A 21 -4.24 -5.24 -0.41
N ALA A 22 -4.05 -5.13 -1.73
CA ALA A 22 -4.73 -6.00 -2.69
C ALA A 22 -3.79 -7.14 -3.11
N CYS A 23 -2.98 -6.90 -4.12
CA CYS A 23 -2.15 -7.93 -4.74
C CYS A 23 -1.01 -8.47 -3.86
N THR A 24 -0.50 -7.70 -2.92
CA THR A 24 0.55 -8.15 -1.98
C THR A 24 0.00 -9.05 -0.86
N CYS A 25 -1.30 -9.00 -0.63
CA CYS A 25 -2.06 -9.95 0.19
C CYS A 25 -1.49 -10.17 1.62
N GLY A 26 -1.14 -9.07 2.30
CA GLY A 26 -0.62 -9.11 3.66
C GLY A 26 0.90 -9.04 3.78
N LEU A 27 1.64 -9.03 2.66
CA LEU A 27 3.10 -9.05 2.69
C LEU A 27 3.71 -7.75 3.21
N VAL A 28 3.08 -6.59 2.93
CA VAL A 28 3.51 -5.29 3.49
C VAL A 28 3.32 -5.29 5.01
N GLY A 29 2.14 -5.71 5.47
CA GLY A 29 1.84 -5.83 6.90
C GLY A 29 2.75 -6.84 7.59
N TYR A 30 2.97 -8.01 6.99
CA TYR A 30 3.94 -8.99 7.48
C TYR A 30 5.33 -8.37 7.64
N THR A 31 5.82 -7.66 6.62
CA THR A 31 7.15 -7.03 6.62
C THR A 31 7.29 -6.02 7.77
N LEU A 32 6.30 -5.15 7.96
CA LEU A 32 6.28 -4.22 9.10
C LEU A 32 6.24 -4.96 10.44
N GLY A 33 5.45 -6.03 10.52
CA GLY A 33 5.31 -6.86 11.72
C GLY A 33 6.55 -7.67 12.09
N THR A 34 7.53 -7.85 11.19
CA THR A 34 8.80 -8.53 11.51
C THR A 34 9.70 -7.72 12.44
N VAL A 35 9.47 -6.42 12.55
CA VAL A 35 10.30 -5.56 13.40
C VAL A 35 9.86 -5.68 14.86
N PRO A 36 10.78 -6.01 15.79
CA PRO A 36 10.44 -6.03 17.21
C PRO A 36 9.85 -4.69 17.68
N GLY A 37 8.74 -4.74 18.42
CA GLY A 37 8.02 -3.55 18.85
C GLY A 37 7.05 -2.97 17.81
N ALA A 38 6.73 -3.72 16.76
CA ALA A 38 5.84 -3.30 15.69
C ALA A 38 4.49 -2.77 16.19
N SER A 39 3.94 -3.30 17.28
CA SER A 39 2.66 -2.84 17.85
C SER A 39 2.65 -1.35 18.26
N ARG A 40 3.80 -0.73 18.39
CA ARG A 40 3.91 0.70 18.74
C ARG A 40 3.72 1.62 17.53
N PHE A 41 4.01 1.14 16.31
CA PHE A 41 3.92 1.94 15.08
C PHE A 41 2.99 1.34 14.02
N PHE A 42 2.67 0.06 14.09
CA PHE A 42 1.83 -0.66 13.13
C PHE A 42 0.65 -1.33 13.84
N PRO A 43 -0.50 -0.63 13.96
CA PRO A 43 -1.70 -1.21 14.59
C PRO A 43 -2.39 -2.26 13.72
N GLY A 44 -2.18 -2.24 12.39
CA GLY A 44 -2.78 -3.21 11.48
C GLY A 44 -3.14 -2.64 10.12
N GLY A 45 -4.01 -3.36 9.41
CA GLY A 45 -4.45 -2.97 8.07
C GLY A 45 -5.55 -3.86 7.53
N VAL A 46 -5.85 -3.70 6.25
CA VAL A 46 -6.91 -4.42 5.53
C VAL A 46 -6.33 -5.10 4.31
N ILE A 47 -6.63 -6.39 4.15
CA ILE A 47 -6.42 -7.11 2.90
C ILE A 47 -7.73 -7.02 2.10
N ALA A 48 -7.74 -6.17 1.07
CA ALA A 48 -8.88 -5.95 0.18
C ALA A 48 -8.54 -6.47 -1.23
N TYR A 49 -8.55 -7.79 -1.38
CA TYR A 49 -8.12 -8.46 -2.61
C TYR A 49 -9.08 -8.24 -3.78
N THR A 50 -10.38 -8.12 -3.51
CA THR A 50 -11.42 -7.91 -4.51
C THR A 50 -11.94 -6.48 -4.52
N GLY A 51 -12.50 -6.03 -5.64
CA GLY A 51 -13.10 -4.71 -5.78
C GLY A 51 -14.21 -4.43 -4.75
N GLY A 52 -15.05 -5.43 -4.49
CA GLY A 52 -16.13 -5.29 -3.51
C GLY A 52 -15.64 -4.99 -2.09
N LEU A 53 -14.49 -5.54 -1.67
CA LEU A 53 -13.88 -5.20 -0.39
C LEU A 53 -13.21 -3.83 -0.39
N LYS A 54 -12.57 -3.44 -1.49
CA LYS A 54 -12.02 -2.08 -1.64
C LYS A 54 -13.10 -1.02 -1.44
N GLN A 55 -14.29 -1.25 -2.01
CA GLN A 55 -15.43 -0.33 -1.89
C GLN A 55 -16.05 -0.36 -0.51
N ARG A 56 -16.44 -1.54 -0.01
CA ARG A 56 -17.19 -1.68 1.25
C ARG A 56 -16.37 -1.35 2.49
N VAL A 57 -15.11 -1.75 2.52
CA VAL A 57 -14.27 -1.63 3.72
C VAL A 57 -13.41 -0.37 3.67
N LEU A 58 -12.82 -0.08 2.51
CA LEU A 58 -11.90 1.05 2.34
C LEU A 58 -12.60 2.31 1.78
N GLY A 59 -13.88 2.22 1.41
CA GLY A 59 -14.62 3.35 0.89
C GLY A 59 -14.13 3.86 -0.48
N VAL A 60 -13.47 3.01 -1.27
CA VAL A 60 -13.10 3.38 -2.65
C VAL A 60 -14.35 3.75 -3.42
N PRO A 61 -14.46 4.98 -3.97
CA PRO A 61 -15.68 5.41 -4.65
C PRO A 61 -15.98 4.56 -5.89
N ASP A 62 -17.26 4.22 -6.08
CA ASP A 62 -17.73 3.46 -7.27
C ASP A 62 -17.27 4.10 -8.57
N GLU A 63 -17.36 5.42 -8.68
CA GLU A 63 -16.94 6.16 -9.86
C GLU A 63 -15.45 5.99 -10.15
N VAL A 64 -14.60 6.05 -9.15
CA VAL A 64 -13.15 5.84 -9.31
C VAL A 64 -12.89 4.41 -9.79
N TYR A 65 -13.54 3.44 -9.16
CA TYR A 65 -13.38 2.04 -9.52
C TYR A 65 -13.86 1.73 -10.95
N THR A 66 -15.00 2.27 -11.35
CA THR A 66 -15.59 2.02 -12.68
C THR A 66 -14.89 2.76 -13.81
N THR A 67 -14.37 3.97 -13.56
CA THR A 67 -13.72 4.80 -14.60
C THR A 67 -12.23 4.52 -14.74
N LYS A 68 -11.54 4.19 -13.64
CA LYS A 68 -10.08 4.00 -13.59
C LYS A 68 -9.64 2.54 -13.45
N GLY A 69 -10.59 1.65 -13.14
CA GLY A 69 -10.31 0.25 -12.89
C GLY A 69 -9.72 -0.02 -11.50
N SER A 70 -9.61 -1.31 -11.16
CA SER A 70 -9.11 -1.72 -9.83
C SER A 70 -7.60 -1.57 -9.65
N VAL A 71 -6.87 -1.35 -10.73
CA VAL A 71 -5.41 -1.16 -10.76
C VAL A 71 -5.13 0.20 -11.37
N SER A 72 -5.02 1.21 -10.55
CA SER A 72 -4.78 2.60 -10.97
C SER A 72 -4.20 3.42 -9.81
N ARG A 73 -3.62 4.56 -10.16
CA ARG A 73 -3.14 5.56 -9.19
C ARG A 73 -4.26 6.02 -8.26
N GLU A 74 -5.42 6.32 -8.83
CA GLU A 74 -6.58 6.83 -8.09
C GLU A 74 -7.12 5.81 -7.08
N VAL A 75 -7.19 4.53 -7.47
CA VAL A 75 -7.60 3.46 -6.56
C VAL A 75 -6.55 3.25 -5.46
N ALA A 76 -5.25 3.30 -5.76
CA ALA A 76 -4.22 3.20 -4.74
C ALA A 76 -4.34 4.34 -3.70
N ILE A 77 -4.54 5.57 -4.14
CA ILE A 77 -4.77 6.72 -3.25
C ILE A 77 -6.03 6.50 -2.40
N ALA A 78 -7.15 6.14 -3.02
CA ALA A 78 -8.41 5.92 -2.30
C ALA A 78 -8.29 4.79 -1.27
N MET A 79 -7.57 3.71 -1.58
CA MET A 79 -7.31 2.62 -0.63
C MET A 79 -6.46 3.08 0.55
N ALA A 80 -5.39 3.84 0.30
CA ALA A 80 -4.53 4.36 1.36
C ALA A 80 -5.31 5.32 2.28
N ARG A 81 -6.07 6.25 1.71
CA ARG A 81 -6.92 7.18 2.47
C ARG A 81 -7.96 6.43 3.28
N GLY A 82 -8.64 5.46 2.69
CA GLY A 82 -9.65 4.68 3.37
C GLY A 82 -9.12 3.92 4.60
N VAL A 83 -7.96 3.28 4.51
CA VAL A 83 -7.39 2.58 5.66
C VAL A 83 -6.80 3.53 6.68
N LEU A 84 -6.26 4.68 6.27
CA LEU A 84 -5.80 5.72 7.19
C LEU A 84 -6.95 6.19 8.10
N GLU A 85 -8.10 6.48 7.52
CA GLU A 85 -9.29 6.92 8.25
C GLU A 85 -9.88 5.79 9.11
N LEU A 86 -9.94 4.56 8.58
CA LEU A 86 -10.49 3.41 9.29
C LEU A 86 -9.69 3.05 10.54
N VAL A 87 -8.37 3.07 10.46
CA VAL A 87 -7.46 2.68 11.55
C VAL A 87 -7.07 3.88 12.42
N GLY A 88 -7.08 5.08 11.86
CA GLY A 88 -6.73 6.32 12.57
C GLY A 88 -5.22 6.52 12.72
N THR A 89 -4.43 6.16 11.71
CA THR A 89 -2.96 6.28 11.72
C THR A 89 -2.48 7.61 11.16
N ASP A 90 -1.19 7.93 11.35
CA ASP A 90 -0.57 9.13 10.77
C ASP A 90 -0.24 8.94 9.29
N TYR A 91 0.12 7.72 8.91
CA TYR A 91 0.42 7.32 7.55
C TYR A 91 -0.37 6.07 7.16
N ALA A 92 -0.62 5.92 5.88
CA ALA A 92 -1.14 4.66 5.34
C ALA A 92 -0.52 4.35 3.99
N LEU A 93 -0.17 3.09 3.79
CA LEU A 93 0.30 2.55 2.53
C LEU A 93 -0.78 1.74 1.85
N SER A 94 -0.79 1.74 0.53
CA SER A 94 -1.63 0.83 -0.24
C SER A 94 -0.87 0.20 -1.38
N THR A 95 -1.34 -0.98 -1.81
CA THR A 95 -0.83 -1.68 -2.99
C THR A 95 -1.97 -2.22 -3.84
N THR A 96 -1.93 -1.97 -5.13
CA THR A 96 -2.77 -2.62 -6.13
C THR A 96 -1.96 -2.87 -7.40
N GLY A 97 -2.21 -3.97 -8.11
CA GLY A 97 -1.38 -4.30 -9.26
C GLY A 97 -1.67 -5.65 -9.90
N VAL A 98 -0.88 -5.98 -10.91
CA VAL A 98 -0.98 -7.20 -11.71
C VAL A 98 0.22 -8.10 -11.44
N THR A 99 0.01 -9.16 -10.66
CA THR A 99 1.07 -10.06 -10.21
C THR A 99 1.42 -11.15 -11.22
N GLY A 100 0.51 -11.47 -12.16
CA GLY A 100 0.65 -12.60 -13.07
C GLY A 100 0.33 -13.96 -12.42
N PRO A 101 0.49 -15.08 -13.17
CA PRO A 101 0.95 -15.18 -14.58
C PRO A 101 -0.06 -14.68 -15.60
N ALA A 102 -1.36 -14.56 -15.25
CA ALA A 102 -2.37 -14.01 -16.13
C ALA A 102 -2.42 -12.49 -16.04
N GLN A 103 -2.64 -11.82 -17.18
CA GLN A 103 -2.69 -10.36 -17.27
C GLN A 103 -3.87 -9.73 -16.52
N GLY A 104 -4.90 -10.50 -16.24
CA GLY A 104 -6.11 -10.02 -15.58
C GLY A 104 -6.96 -9.09 -16.46
N ARG A 105 -7.90 -8.39 -15.83
CA ARG A 105 -8.88 -7.53 -16.52
C ARG A 105 -8.41 -6.09 -16.74
N SER A 106 -7.31 -5.68 -16.12
CA SER A 106 -6.83 -4.30 -16.18
C SER A 106 -6.27 -3.91 -17.55
N GLY A 107 -5.85 -4.87 -18.36
CA GLY A 107 -5.12 -4.63 -19.61
C GLY A 107 -3.69 -4.15 -19.42
N LEU A 108 -3.24 -3.95 -18.17
CA LEU A 108 -1.89 -3.52 -17.85
C LEU A 108 -0.89 -4.69 -17.91
N PRO A 109 0.38 -4.42 -18.22
CA PRO A 109 1.42 -5.45 -18.20
C PRO A 109 1.54 -6.12 -16.82
N ILE A 110 1.86 -7.41 -16.81
CA ILE A 110 2.23 -8.13 -15.58
C ILE A 110 3.42 -7.42 -14.94
N GLY A 111 3.38 -7.25 -13.62
CA GLY A 111 4.38 -6.51 -12.87
C GLY A 111 4.10 -5.02 -12.69
N THR A 112 3.00 -4.51 -13.25
CA THR A 112 2.56 -3.13 -13.03
C THR A 112 1.84 -3.01 -11.69
N PHE A 113 2.31 -2.12 -10.83
CA PHE A 113 1.72 -1.83 -9.54
C PHE A 113 1.58 -0.32 -9.32
N PHE A 114 0.56 0.04 -8.56
CA PHE A 114 0.43 1.36 -7.97
C PHE A 114 0.55 1.23 -6.46
N VAL A 115 1.44 2.02 -5.89
CA VAL A 115 1.69 2.07 -4.45
C VAL A 115 1.26 3.44 -3.96
N GLY A 116 0.27 3.48 -3.08
CA GLY A 116 -0.27 4.72 -2.51
C GLY A 116 0.32 5.01 -1.13
N LEU A 117 0.43 6.28 -0.83
CA LEU A 117 0.74 6.82 0.50
C LEU A 117 -0.25 7.92 0.82
N SER A 118 -0.97 7.78 1.92
CA SER A 118 -1.77 8.85 2.52
C SER A 118 -1.13 9.34 3.79
N VAL A 119 -1.21 10.65 4.01
CA VAL A 119 -0.65 11.34 5.17
C VAL A 119 -1.79 12.03 5.92
N LYS A 120 -1.86 11.85 7.23
CA LYS A 120 -2.84 12.55 8.06
C LYS A 120 -2.60 14.06 7.97
N ASP A 121 -3.64 14.78 7.66
CA ASP A 121 -3.59 16.25 7.48
C ASP A 121 -2.58 16.71 6.40
N GLY A 122 -2.20 15.81 5.48
CA GLY A 122 -1.26 16.07 4.40
C GLY A 122 -1.77 15.61 3.05
N GLU A 123 -0.88 15.64 2.06
CA GLU A 123 -1.20 15.25 0.68
C GLU A 123 -1.09 13.74 0.48
N ASP A 124 -2.01 13.21 -0.33
CA ASP A 124 -1.97 11.83 -0.80
C ASP A 124 -1.14 11.74 -2.06
N THR A 125 -0.38 10.68 -2.19
CA THR A 125 0.40 10.40 -3.39
C THR A 125 0.32 8.93 -3.79
N ALA A 126 0.62 8.64 -5.03
CA ALA A 126 0.87 7.28 -5.47
C ALA A 126 1.94 7.24 -6.55
N VAL A 127 2.70 6.18 -6.57
CA VAL A 127 3.71 5.89 -7.58
C VAL A 127 3.33 4.66 -8.39
N GLU A 128 3.56 4.72 -9.69
CA GLU A 128 3.53 3.56 -10.56
C GLU A 128 4.91 2.92 -10.58
N ILE A 129 4.95 1.61 -10.43
CA ILE A 129 6.18 0.83 -10.50
C ILE A 129 6.00 -0.37 -11.43
N HIS A 130 7.10 -0.85 -11.98
CA HIS A 130 7.14 -2.09 -12.73
C HIS A 130 8.15 -3.04 -12.12
N VAL A 131 7.70 -4.24 -11.74
CA VAL A 131 8.53 -5.28 -11.13
C VAL A 131 8.56 -6.48 -12.06
N SER A 132 9.75 -6.88 -12.48
CA SER A 132 9.96 -8.08 -13.30
C SER A 132 10.07 -9.33 -12.43
N GLY A 133 9.65 -10.46 -12.96
CA GLY A 133 9.74 -11.74 -12.29
C GLY A 133 8.43 -12.52 -12.26
N ASP A 134 8.43 -13.61 -11.52
CA ASP A 134 7.23 -14.40 -11.28
C ASP A 134 6.28 -13.72 -10.27
N ARG A 135 5.16 -14.37 -10.00
CA ARG A 135 4.12 -13.85 -9.10
C ARG A 135 4.67 -13.49 -7.71
N ASP A 136 5.52 -14.34 -7.14
CA ASP A 136 6.09 -14.11 -5.81
C ASP A 136 7.09 -12.96 -5.82
N ALA A 137 8.00 -12.94 -6.79
CA ALA A 137 8.97 -11.86 -6.98
C ALA A 137 8.29 -10.49 -7.17
N THR A 138 7.20 -10.44 -7.96
CA THR A 138 6.47 -9.18 -8.19
C THR A 138 5.80 -8.67 -6.91
N LYS A 139 5.25 -9.55 -6.06
CA LYS A 139 4.70 -9.16 -4.75
C LYS A 139 5.77 -8.61 -3.80
N HIS A 140 6.92 -9.25 -3.74
CA HIS A 140 8.05 -8.77 -2.92
C HIS A 140 8.56 -7.42 -3.40
N GLY A 141 8.67 -7.21 -4.71
CA GLY A 141 9.07 -5.94 -5.29
C GLY A 141 8.07 -4.81 -4.98
N ALA A 142 6.77 -5.09 -5.07
CA ALA A 142 5.74 -4.12 -4.72
C ALA A 142 5.75 -3.78 -3.21
N THR A 143 6.01 -4.78 -2.36
CA THR A 143 6.17 -4.59 -0.92
C THR A 143 7.36 -3.69 -0.62
N GLN A 144 8.51 -3.96 -1.23
CA GLN A 144 9.71 -3.14 -1.03
C GLN A 144 9.48 -1.70 -1.49
N ALA A 145 8.79 -1.51 -2.61
CA ALA A 145 8.45 -0.17 -3.10
C ALA A 145 7.54 0.60 -2.14
N ALA A 146 6.63 -0.09 -1.43
CA ALA A 146 5.80 0.54 -0.41
C ALA A 146 6.63 1.01 0.79
N ILE A 147 7.54 0.17 1.29
CA ILE A 147 8.46 0.54 2.36
C ILE A 147 9.37 1.70 1.93
N ASP A 148 9.87 1.66 0.70
CA ASP A 148 10.72 2.74 0.15
C ASP A 148 9.97 4.07 0.01
N LEU A 149 8.70 4.03 -0.41
CA LEU A 149 7.87 5.22 -0.55
C LEU A 149 7.66 5.91 0.81
N LEU A 150 7.29 5.14 1.82
CA LEU A 150 7.15 5.65 3.19
C LEU A 150 8.49 6.21 3.71
N GLY A 151 9.57 5.45 3.54
CA GLY A 151 10.88 5.84 4.02
C GLY A 151 11.40 7.14 3.39
N ARG A 152 11.20 7.33 2.08
CA ARG A 152 11.52 8.62 1.41
C ARG A 152 10.71 9.76 2.00
N HIS A 153 9.40 9.57 2.15
CA HIS A 153 8.53 10.59 2.73
C HIS A 153 8.98 10.99 4.15
N LEU A 154 9.27 10.02 5.00
CA LEU A 154 9.73 10.26 6.38
C LEU A 154 11.05 11.02 6.46
N LYS A 155 11.91 10.90 5.44
CA LYS A 155 13.19 11.64 5.34
C LYS A 155 13.05 13.00 4.65
N GLY A 156 11.86 13.38 4.20
CA GLY A 156 11.63 14.63 3.48
C GLY A 156 12.18 14.62 2.05
N ALA A 157 12.25 13.46 1.42
CA ALA A 157 12.78 13.26 0.07
C ALA A 157 11.67 12.92 -0.94
#